data_b97e913ed708c16a854d218ad29bfed8
#
_entry.id   b97e913ed708c16a854d218ad29bfed8
#
_cell.length_a   1.000
_cell.length_b   1.000
_cell.length_c   1.000
_cell.angle_alpha   90.00
_cell.angle_beta   90.00
_cell.angle_gamma   90.00
#
_symmetry.space_group_name_H-M   'P 1'
#
loop_
_entity.id
_entity.type
_entity.pdbx_description
1 polymer ?
#
loop_
_entity_poly.entity_id
_entity_poly.type
_entity_poly.pdbx_seq_one_letter_code
_entity_poly.pdbx_strand_id
1 'polypeptide(L)'
;MFNTSTVRAAMKANTPTLVNPCEKTRQAAVASILREPRTAAAGQTEMLFIQRAERPGDPWSGQMAFPGGHREASDVSLQAAAMRETYEEIGLSLANADYLGALNHQQAQPRGRVLNMLIA
;
A
#
# COMPACT_ATOMS: atom_id res chain seq x y z
N MET A 1 20.18 13.31 -1.34
CA MET A 1 19.48 12.73 -2.49
C MET A 1 18.70 11.51 -2.03
N PHE A 2 17.47 11.37 -2.48
CA PHE A 2 16.57 10.31 -2.05
C PHE A 2 16.85 9.03 -2.84
N ASN A 3 17.26 7.97 -2.17
CA ASN A 3 17.44 6.66 -2.79
C ASN A 3 16.91 5.54 -1.90
N THR A 4 16.91 4.31 -2.39
CA THR A 4 16.37 3.18 -1.63
C THR A 4 17.14 2.94 -0.32
N SER A 5 18.44 3.21 -0.29
CA SER A 5 19.22 3.10 0.94
C SER A 5 18.76 4.10 2.01
N THR A 6 18.48 5.34 1.61
CA THR A 6 17.95 6.37 2.50
C THR A 6 16.59 5.96 3.08
N VAL A 7 15.69 5.45 2.22
CA VAL A 7 14.38 4.96 2.64
C VAL A 7 14.53 3.78 3.59
N ARG A 8 15.40 2.83 3.27
CA ARG A 8 15.66 1.66 4.11
C ARG A 8 16.12 2.06 5.51
N ALA A 9 17.03 3.01 5.60
CA ALA A 9 17.53 3.51 6.88
C ALA A 9 16.42 4.19 7.68
N ALA A 10 15.61 5.02 7.03
CA ALA A 10 14.49 5.70 7.67
C ALA A 10 13.44 4.70 8.18
N MET A 11 13.14 3.66 7.41
CA MET A 11 12.17 2.64 7.81
C MET A 11 12.66 1.79 8.98
N LYS A 12 13.97 1.50 9.05
CA LYS A 12 14.54 0.81 10.23
C LYS A 12 14.41 1.61 11.52
N ALA A 13 14.49 2.93 11.42
CA ALA A 13 14.36 3.83 12.56
C ALA A 13 12.91 4.14 12.93
N ASN A 14 11.97 3.83 12.06
CA ASN A 14 10.56 4.15 12.24
C ASN A 14 9.84 3.06 13.03
N THR A 15 9.05 3.48 14.02
CA THR A 15 8.10 2.60 14.70
C THR A 15 6.70 3.00 14.25
N PRO A 16 6.00 2.18 13.46
CA PRO A 16 4.70 2.57 12.95
C PRO A 16 3.64 2.55 14.05
N THR A 17 2.67 3.46 13.93
CA THR A 17 1.47 3.44 14.75
C THR A 17 0.48 2.47 14.13
N LEU A 18 0.19 1.37 14.83
CA LEU A 18 -0.73 0.34 14.37
C LEU A 18 -2.07 0.50 15.07
N VAL A 19 -3.14 0.15 14.39
CA VAL A 19 -4.50 0.19 14.91
C VAL A 19 -5.03 -1.23 15.04
N ASN A 20 -5.61 -1.56 16.19
CA ASN A 20 -6.31 -2.82 16.38
C ASN A 20 -7.73 -2.68 15.83
N PRO A 21 -8.09 -3.35 14.72
CA PRO A 21 -9.43 -3.25 14.18
C PRO A 21 -10.42 -4.03 15.04
N CYS A 22 -11.65 -3.52 15.12
CA CYS A 22 -12.76 -4.30 15.67
C CYS A 22 -13.29 -5.28 14.61
N GLU A 23 -14.14 -6.23 15.01
CA GLU A 23 -14.65 -7.27 14.11
C GLU A 23 -15.37 -6.73 12.87
N LYS A 24 -16.02 -5.57 13.00
CA LYS A 24 -16.77 -4.95 11.90
C LYS A 24 -15.93 -4.00 11.05
N THR A 25 -14.64 -3.82 11.37
CA THR A 25 -13.77 -2.93 10.62
C THR A 25 -13.33 -3.60 9.34
N ARG A 26 -13.64 -2.97 8.20
CA ARG A 26 -13.07 -3.39 6.93
C ARG A 26 -11.62 -2.97 6.88
N GLN A 27 -10.78 -3.86 6.41
CA GLN A 27 -9.35 -3.61 6.32
C GLN A 27 -8.91 -3.60 4.86
N ALA A 28 -8.03 -2.68 4.55
CA ALA A 28 -7.38 -2.61 3.24
C ALA A 28 -5.90 -2.36 3.44
N ALA A 29 -5.11 -2.79 2.50
CA ALA A 29 -3.68 -2.59 2.51
C ALA A 29 -3.21 -2.14 1.14
N VAL A 30 -2.25 -1.22 1.12
CA VAL A 30 -1.62 -0.76 -0.10
C VAL A 30 -0.11 -0.96 0.00
N ALA A 31 0.54 -1.05 -1.14
CA ALA A 31 1.98 -1.22 -1.21
C ALA A 31 2.63 0.05 -1.79
N SER A 32 3.53 0.65 -1.04
CA SER A 32 4.44 1.66 -1.57
C SER A 32 5.65 0.95 -2.15
N ILE A 33 5.72 0.87 -3.47
CA ILE A 33 6.72 0.10 -4.18
C ILE A 33 7.77 1.04 -4.77
N LEU A 34 9.01 0.81 -4.38
CA LEU A 34 10.14 1.62 -4.81
C LEU A 34 11.10 0.79 -5.64
N ARG A 35 11.71 1.41 -6.62
CA ARG A 35 12.83 0.83 -7.37
C ARG A 35 13.84 1.88 -7.75
N GLU A 36 15.06 1.44 -8.00
CA GLU A 36 16.06 2.28 -8.64
C GLU A 36 15.98 2.03 -10.15
N PRO A 37 15.88 3.08 -10.98
CA PRO A 37 15.80 2.90 -12.41
C PRO A 37 17.14 2.39 -12.96
N ARG A 38 17.07 1.49 -13.96
CA ARG A 38 18.25 0.86 -14.53
C ARG A 38 19.17 1.83 -15.27
N THR A 39 18.60 2.91 -15.80
CA THR A 39 19.29 3.83 -16.71
C THR A 39 19.46 5.23 -16.17
N ALA A 40 18.88 5.53 -15.03
CA ALA A 40 19.00 6.86 -14.43
C ALA A 40 20.31 7.00 -13.66
N ALA A 41 20.71 8.24 -13.44
CA ALA A 41 21.83 8.54 -12.57
C ALA A 41 21.61 7.94 -11.18
N ALA A 42 22.66 7.45 -10.55
CA ALA A 42 22.59 6.87 -9.22
C ALA A 42 21.94 7.83 -8.24
N GLY A 43 21.03 7.31 -7.41
CA GLY A 43 20.36 8.08 -6.40
C GLY A 43 18.93 8.55 -6.74
N GLN A 44 18.44 8.24 -7.92
CA GLN A 44 17.04 8.49 -8.27
C GLN A 44 16.19 7.26 -7.96
N THR A 45 15.18 7.43 -7.13
CA THR A 45 14.25 6.36 -6.79
C THR A 45 12.90 6.64 -7.44
N GLU A 46 12.35 5.63 -8.07
CA GLU A 46 10.99 5.67 -8.62
C GLU A 46 10.00 5.05 -7.66
N MET A 47 8.79 5.59 -7.63
CA MET A 47 7.67 5.05 -6.87
C MET A 47 6.54 4.69 -7.81
N LEU A 48 5.94 3.53 -7.61
CA LEU A 48 4.86 3.03 -8.44
C LEU A 48 3.52 3.58 -7.98
N PHE A 49 2.77 4.18 -8.91
CA PHE A 49 1.37 4.55 -8.71
C PHE A 49 0.52 3.89 -9.77
N ILE A 50 -0.73 3.63 -9.43
CA ILE A 50 -1.75 3.19 -10.39
C ILE A 50 -2.84 4.25 -10.46
N GLN A 51 -3.56 4.30 -11.58
CA GLN A 51 -4.78 5.07 -11.71
C GLN A 51 -5.96 4.13 -11.57
N ARG A 52 -6.82 4.40 -10.59
CA ARG A 52 -8.01 3.60 -10.38
C ARG A 52 -8.99 3.80 -11.54
N ALA A 53 -9.63 2.70 -11.96
CA ALA A 53 -10.68 2.76 -12.97
C ALA A 53 -11.87 3.57 -12.47
N GLU A 54 -12.53 4.27 -13.39
CA GLU A 54 -13.78 4.95 -13.05
C GLU A 54 -14.90 3.93 -12.87
N ARG A 55 -15.52 3.93 -11.71
CA ARG A 55 -16.65 3.05 -11.38
C ARG A 55 -17.70 3.82 -10.60
N PRO A 56 -18.99 3.70 -10.99
CA PRO A 56 -20.08 4.29 -10.20
C PRO A 56 -20.06 3.76 -8.77
N GLY A 57 -20.21 4.66 -7.81
CA GLY A 57 -20.25 4.31 -6.39
C GLY A 57 -18.88 4.08 -5.73
N ASP A 58 -17.79 4.11 -6.48
CA ASP A 58 -16.44 4.05 -5.91
C ASP A 58 -15.99 5.47 -5.51
N PRO A 59 -15.78 5.75 -4.20
CA PRO A 59 -15.38 7.08 -3.75
C PRO A 59 -13.98 7.49 -4.22
N TRP A 60 -13.17 6.54 -4.66
CA TRP A 60 -11.80 6.81 -5.14
C TRP A 60 -11.66 6.61 -6.65
N SER A 61 -12.79 6.61 -7.37
CA SER A 61 -12.84 6.41 -8.82
C SER A 61 -11.94 7.42 -9.55
N GLY A 62 -11.11 6.93 -10.47
CA GLY A 62 -10.24 7.75 -11.30
C GLY A 62 -9.02 8.34 -10.61
N GLN A 63 -8.87 8.16 -9.30
CA GLN A 63 -7.76 8.73 -8.55
C GLN A 63 -6.47 7.92 -8.71
N MET A 64 -5.34 8.61 -8.60
CA MET A 64 -4.05 7.95 -8.50
C MET A 64 -3.90 7.35 -7.10
N ALA A 65 -3.36 6.15 -7.04
CA ALA A 65 -3.23 5.42 -5.78
C ALA A 65 -2.04 4.47 -5.81
N PHE A 66 -1.66 3.99 -4.63
CA PHE A 66 -0.78 2.83 -4.54
C PHE A 66 -1.58 1.56 -4.88
N PRO A 67 -0.93 0.53 -5.46
CA PRO A 67 -1.62 -0.74 -5.65
C PRO A 67 -1.97 -1.37 -4.31
N GLY A 68 -3.12 -2.03 -4.25
CA GLY A 68 -3.61 -2.64 -3.04
C GLY A 68 -5.12 -2.83 -3.06
N GLY A 69 -5.68 -3.23 -1.95
CA GLY A 69 -7.12 -3.44 -1.85
C GLY A 69 -7.53 -4.03 -0.51
N HIS A 70 -8.76 -4.55 -0.47
CA HIS A 70 -9.35 -5.09 0.73
C HIS A 70 -8.71 -6.42 1.14
N ARG A 71 -8.49 -6.57 2.45
CA ARG A 71 -8.06 -7.83 3.02
C ARG A 71 -9.21 -8.82 2.97
N GLU A 72 -8.91 -10.03 2.54
CA GLU A 72 -9.81 -11.18 2.55
C GLU A 72 -9.49 -12.11 3.73
N ALA A 73 -10.43 -12.97 4.08
CA ALA A 73 -10.25 -13.94 5.18
C ALA A 73 -9.06 -14.88 4.98
N SER A 74 -8.72 -15.18 3.73
CA SER A 74 -7.57 -16.02 3.39
C SER A 74 -6.23 -15.32 3.51
N ASP A 75 -6.21 -13.99 3.61
CA ASP A 75 -4.96 -13.25 3.77
C ASP A 75 -4.46 -13.36 5.20
N VAL A 76 -3.27 -13.90 5.38
CA VAL A 76 -2.68 -14.12 6.72
C VAL A 76 -2.27 -12.82 7.40
N SER A 77 -2.15 -11.73 6.65
CA SER A 77 -1.74 -10.43 7.15
C SER A 77 -2.17 -9.32 6.19
N LEU A 78 -2.06 -8.07 6.62
CA LEU A 78 -2.25 -6.92 5.74
C LEU A 78 -1.17 -6.85 4.66
N GLN A 79 0.06 -7.22 4.99
CA GLN A 79 1.13 -7.33 4.00
C GLN A 79 0.77 -8.34 2.90
N ALA A 80 0.26 -9.51 3.28
CA ALA A 80 -0.18 -10.52 2.31
C ALA A 80 -1.31 -10.00 1.42
N ALA A 81 -2.26 -9.26 1.99
CA ALA A 81 -3.34 -8.62 1.23
C ALA A 81 -2.80 -7.64 0.19
N ALA A 82 -1.85 -6.79 0.58
CA ALA A 82 -1.24 -5.82 -0.34
C ALA A 82 -0.49 -6.53 -1.47
N MET A 83 0.23 -7.60 -1.16
CA MET A 83 0.98 -8.39 -2.16
C MET A 83 0.04 -9.07 -3.14
N ARG A 84 -1.03 -9.69 -2.65
CA ARG A 84 -2.03 -10.38 -3.48
C ARG A 84 -2.73 -9.39 -4.41
N GLU A 85 -3.23 -8.29 -3.87
CA GLU A 85 -3.93 -7.27 -4.64
C GLU A 85 -3.03 -6.64 -5.71
N THR A 86 -1.77 -6.39 -5.38
CA THR A 86 -0.80 -5.87 -6.35
C THR A 86 -0.62 -6.84 -7.52
N TYR A 87 -0.51 -8.13 -7.22
CA TYR A 87 -0.40 -9.15 -8.28
C TYR A 87 -1.66 -9.20 -9.14
N GLU A 88 -2.83 -9.16 -8.53
CA GLU A 88 -4.10 -9.18 -9.25
C GLU A 88 -4.30 -7.94 -10.14
N GLU A 89 -3.91 -6.75 -9.65
CA GLU A 89 -4.12 -5.50 -10.36
C GLU A 89 -3.14 -5.28 -11.51
N ILE A 90 -1.86 -5.57 -11.31
CA ILE A 90 -0.82 -5.21 -12.27
C ILE A 90 0.12 -6.35 -12.62
N GLY A 91 -0.12 -7.56 -12.12
CA GLY A 91 0.71 -8.73 -12.43
C GLY A 91 2.10 -8.70 -11.80
N LEU A 92 2.34 -7.80 -10.86
CA LEU A 92 3.65 -7.69 -10.21
C LEU A 92 3.69 -8.56 -8.96
N SER A 93 4.60 -9.54 -8.94
CA SER A 93 4.88 -10.34 -7.75
C SER A 93 5.88 -9.62 -6.85
N LEU A 94 5.51 -9.46 -5.58
CA LEU A 94 6.39 -8.87 -4.56
C LEU A 94 7.10 -9.94 -3.73
N ALA A 95 7.02 -11.22 -4.12
CA ALA A 95 7.59 -12.32 -3.35
C ALA A 95 9.10 -12.19 -3.14
N ASN A 96 9.81 -11.62 -4.10
CA ASN A 96 11.26 -11.43 -4.04
C ASN A 96 11.66 -9.98 -3.72
N ALA A 97 10.70 -9.13 -3.40
CA ALA A 97 10.98 -7.75 -3.01
C ALA A 97 11.44 -7.68 -1.56
N ASP A 98 12.30 -6.70 -1.26
CA ASP A 98 12.71 -6.45 0.12
C ASP A 98 11.61 -5.69 0.86
N TYR A 99 11.10 -6.29 1.91
CA TYR A 99 10.13 -5.63 2.78
C TYR A 99 10.85 -4.64 3.70
N LEU A 100 10.53 -3.37 3.57
CA LEU A 100 11.18 -2.31 4.35
C LEU A 100 10.45 -1.97 5.64
N GLY A 101 9.22 -2.39 5.79
CA GLY A 101 8.40 -2.14 6.97
C GLY A 101 7.03 -1.60 6.65
N ALA A 102 6.25 -1.35 7.69
CA ALA A 102 4.92 -0.78 7.60
C ALA A 102 4.95 0.71 7.93
N LEU A 103 4.06 1.46 7.31
CA LEU A 103 3.76 2.83 7.67
C LEU A 103 2.59 2.85 8.66
N ASN A 104 2.29 4.03 9.21
CA ASN A 104 1.19 4.19 10.14
C ASN A 104 -0.13 3.79 9.51
N HIS A 105 -0.97 3.08 10.26
CA HIS A 105 -2.32 2.77 9.84
C HIS A 105 -3.17 4.04 9.79
N GLN A 106 -4.07 4.11 8.82
CA GLN A 106 -5.00 5.21 8.66
C GLN A 106 -6.42 4.70 8.80
N GLN A 107 -7.27 5.47 9.48
CA GLN A 107 -8.70 5.20 9.51
C GLN A 107 -9.39 6.12 8.51
N ALA A 108 -10.27 5.56 7.71
CA ALA A 108 -10.97 6.30 6.67
C ALA A 108 -12.46 5.99 6.70
N GLN A 109 -13.25 7.02 6.41
CA GLN A 109 -14.69 6.89 6.15
C GLN A 109 -14.96 7.45 4.76
N PRO A 110 -15.11 6.58 3.75
CA PRO A 110 -15.36 7.08 2.41
C PRO A 110 -16.73 7.78 2.33
N ARG A 111 -16.74 9.06 2.00
CA ARG A 111 -17.89 9.89 1.62
C ARG A 111 -19.19 9.59 2.38
N GLY A 112 -19.23 9.88 3.67
CA GLY A 112 -20.46 9.78 4.46
C GLY A 112 -20.97 8.38 4.72
N ARG A 113 -20.24 7.35 4.34
CA ARG A 113 -20.56 5.97 4.70
C ARG A 113 -20.12 5.72 6.14
N VAL A 114 -21.01 5.09 6.90
CA VAL A 114 -20.71 4.66 8.28
C VAL A 114 -19.89 3.35 8.22
N LEU A 115 -18.81 3.34 7.44
CA LEU A 115 -17.91 2.21 7.34
C LEU A 115 -16.54 2.63 7.86
N ASN A 116 -16.16 2.07 9.00
CA ASN A 116 -14.79 2.20 9.46
C ASN A 116 -13.90 1.37 8.55
N MET A 117 -12.94 2.01 7.95
CA MET A 117 -11.95 1.37 7.09
C MET A 117 -10.56 1.62 7.66
N LEU A 118 -9.82 0.56 7.86
CA LEU A 118 -8.42 0.61 8.20
C LEU A 118 -7.59 0.44 6.93
N ILE A 119 -6.68 1.37 6.70
CA ILE A 119 -5.75 1.33 5.57
C ILE A 119 -4.33 1.20 6.09
N ALA A 120 -3.67 0.16 5.70
CA ALA A 120 -2.29 -0.13 6.08
C ALA A 120 -1.35 -0.18 4.86
#